data_64f2d7c564ec4970c174d284cccd8b7e
#
_entry.id   64f2d7c564ec4970c174d284cccd8b7e
#
_cell.length_a   1.000
_cell.length_b   1.000
_cell.length_c   1.000
_cell.angle_alpha   90.00
_cell.angle_beta   90.00
_cell.angle_gamma   90.00
#
_symmetry.space_group_name_H-M   'P 1'
#
loop_
_entity.id
_entity.type
_entity.pdbx_description
1 polymer ?
#
loop_
_entity_poly.entity_id
_entity_poly.type
_entity_poly.pdbx_seq_one_letter_code
_entity_poly.pdbx_strand_id
1 'polypeptide(L)'
;MPLNRAAALLLATAAVGCGGSPCGDSEAKVTRIVDGDTIELDDGRKVRYLLVDTPESTNGATDCYGTNAKDFNTDLVLNKTVSLSYDVECTDRYMRTLAYVYVDGQEVNSLMISRGFACVLHISPDGDSRVDEFKALQLEAMRANRGLWGYCDPLPPACQ
;
A
#
# COMPACT_ATOMS: atom_id res chain seq x y z
N MET A 1 -64.79 20.95 24.65
CA MET A 1 -64.15 20.65 23.36
C MET A 1 -62.64 20.87 23.52
N PRO A 2 -61.81 19.83 23.60
CA PRO A 2 -60.37 20.03 23.59
C PRO A 2 -59.80 19.89 22.15
N LEU A 3 -59.00 20.87 21.75
CA LEU A 3 -58.25 20.87 20.51
C LEU A 3 -57.07 19.91 20.61
N ASN A 4 -57.06 18.91 19.72
CA ASN A 4 -55.99 17.95 19.54
C ASN A 4 -54.88 18.60 18.67
N ARG A 5 -53.73 18.92 19.26
CA ARG A 5 -52.54 19.34 18.49
C ARG A 5 -51.74 18.12 18.10
N ALA A 6 -51.83 17.71 16.85
CA ALA A 6 -50.92 16.72 16.26
C ALA A 6 -49.51 17.32 16.08
N ALA A 7 -48.56 16.81 16.84
CA ALA A 7 -47.14 17.14 16.64
C ALA A 7 -46.59 16.32 15.44
N ALA A 8 -46.27 16.99 14.35
CA ALA A 8 -45.58 16.39 13.24
C ALA A 8 -44.11 16.23 13.58
N LEU A 9 -43.68 14.97 13.71
CA LEU A 9 -42.27 14.59 13.90
C LEU A 9 -41.55 14.64 12.54
N LEU A 10 -40.77 15.68 12.31
CA LEU A 10 -39.90 15.76 11.14
C LEU A 10 -38.70 14.81 11.35
N LEU A 11 -38.70 13.68 10.67
CA LEU A 11 -37.50 12.83 10.54
C LEU A 11 -36.51 13.55 9.59
N ALA A 12 -35.45 14.10 10.14
CA ALA A 12 -34.30 14.57 9.36
C ALA A 12 -33.51 13.33 8.89
N THR A 13 -33.64 12.97 7.61
CA THR A 13 -32.76 12.01 6.97
C THR A 13 -31.39 12.66 6.76
N ALA A 14 -30.40 12.31 7.60
CA ALA A 14 -29.01 12.65 7.36
C ALA A 14 -28.55 11.90 6.10
N ALA A 15 -28.36 12.64 5.00
CA ALA A 15 -27.68 12.11 3.82
C ALA A 15 -26.22 11.90 4.22
N VAL A 16 -25.81 10.63 4.38
CA VAL A 16 -24.39 10.25 4.46
C VAL A 16 -23.82 10.49 3.06
N GLY A 17 -23.17 11.64 2.88
CA GLY A 17 -22.42 11.93 1.67
C GLY A 17 -21.28 10.93 1.55
N CYS A 18 -21.31 10.06 0.54
CA CYS A 18 -20.15 9.29 0.11
C CYS A 18 -19.13 10.30 -0.46
N GLY A 19 -18.30 10.86 0.42
CA GLY A 19 -17.13 11.62 0.03
C GLY A 19 -16.04 10.64 -0.41
N GLY A 20 -16.05 10.25 -1.70
CA GLY A 20 -14.94 9.48 -2.26
C GLY A 20 -13.64 10.27 -2.20
N SER A 21 -12.51 9.58 -2.04
CA SER A 21 -11.20 10.20 -2.14
C SER A 21 -11.00 10.78 -3.55
N PRO A 22 -10.33 11.94 -3.70
CA PRO A 22 -9.98 12.48 -5.01
C PRO A 22 -9.07 11.52 -5.82
N CYS A 23 -8.41 10.57 -5.15
CA CYS A 23 -7.53 9.57 -5.75
C CYS A 23 -8.26 8.28 -6.20
N GLY A 24 -9.59 8.23 -6.08
CA GLY A 24 -10.41 7.07 -6.41
C GLY A 24 -10.90 6.30 -5.19
N ASP A 25 -11.53 5.14 -5.44
CA ASP A 25 -12.07 4.31 -4.39
C ASP A 25 -10.96 3.80 -3.47
N SER A 26 -11.26 3.80 -2.17
CA SER A 26 -10.33 3.36 -1.12
C SER A 26 -10.35 1.85 -0.86
N GLU A 27 -11.20 1.11 -1.55
CA GLU A 27 -11.27 -0.36 -1.47
C GLU A 27 -11.39 -0.97 -2.86
N ALA A 28 -10.66 -2.04 -3.13
CA ALA A 28 -10.73 -2.81 -4.37
C ALA A 28 -10.11 -4.20 -4.19
N LYS A 29 -10.45 -5.12 -5.10
CA LYS A 29 -9.88 -6.47 -5.08
C LYS A 29 -8.60 -6.53 -5.90
N VAL A 30 -7.57 -7.18 -5.35
CA VAL A 30 -6.32 -7.45 -6.08
C VAL A 30 -6.51 -8.61 -7.04
N THR A 31 -6.25 -8.36 -8.32
CA THR A 31 -6.40 -9.38 -9.39
C THR A 31 -5.06 -9.90 -9.90
N ARG A 32 -3.98 -9.11 -9.75
CA ARG A 32 -2.65 -9.50 -10.21
C ARG A 32 -1.55 -8.84 -9.40
N ILE A 33 -0.48 -9.58 -9.17
CA ILE A 33 0.79 -9.04 -8.65
C ILE A 33 1.69 -8.73 -9.83
N VAL A 34 2.06 -7.47 -10.00
CA VAL A 34 2.99 -7.03 -11.05
C VAL A 34 4.41 -7.31 -10.59
N ASP A 35 4.75 -6.79 -9.41
CA ASP A 35 6.05 -6.93 -8.76
C ASP A 35 5.89 -6.96 -7.23
N GLY A 36 6.97 -7.03 -6.47
CA GLY A 36 6.91 -7.04 -5.01
C GLY A 36 6.25 -5.81 -4.39
N ASP A 37 6.25 -4.67 -5.07
CA ASP A 37 5.71 -3.39 -4.61
C ASP A 37 4.62 -2.80 -5.52
N THR A 38 4.15 -3.55 -6.50
CA THR A 38 3.15 -3.09 -7.46
C THR A 38 2.08 -4.16 -7.69
N ILE A 39 0.82 -3.79 -7.51
CA ILE A 39 -0.35 -4.65 -7.71
C ILE A 39 -1.30 -4.07 -8.75
N GLU A 40 -2.19 -4.90 -9.27
CA GLU A 40 -3.28 -4.50 -10.17
C GLU A 40 -4.62 -4.88 -9.54
N LEU A 41 -5.56 -3.94 -9.58
CA LEU A 41 -6.89 -4.06 -8.98
C LEU A 41 -7.93 -4.48 -10.02
N ASP A 42 -9.10 -4.90 -9.57
CA ASP A 42 -10.23 -5.30 -10.40
C ASP A 42 -10.88 -4.14 -11.17
N ASP A 43 -10.64 -2.90 -10.74
CA ASP A 43 -11.02 -1.68 -11.45
C ASP A 43 -9.99 -1.22 -12.52
N GLY A 44 -8.91 -1.97 -12.70
CA GLY A 44 -7.85 -1.71 -13.67
C GLY A 44 -6.72 -0.79 -13.20
N ARG A 45 -6.81 -0.22 -12.00
CA ARG A 45 -5.72 0.59 -11.43
C ARG A 45 -4.51 -0.27 -11.13
N LYS A 46 -3.32 0.27 -11.41
CA LYS A 46 -2.05 -0.25 -10.87
C LYS A 46 -1.67 0.58 -9.66
N VAL A 47 -1.43 -0.08 -8.55
CA VAL A 47 -1.04 0.59 -7.30
C VAL A 47 0.44 0.33 -7.02
N ARG A 48 1.22 1.40 -6.89
CA ARG A 48 2.62 1.39 -6.43
C ARG A 48 2.64 1.75 -4.95
N TYR A 49 3.29 0.92 -4.18
CA TYR A 49 3.39 1.09 -2.74
C TYR A 49 4.27 2.28 -2.37
N LEU A 50 3.76 3.18 -1.54
CA LEU A 50 4.52 4.32 -1.01
C LEU A 50 5.62 3.85 -0.06
N LEU A 51 6.77 4.50 -0.11
CA LEU A 51 7.96 4.25 0.73
C LEU A 51 8.57 2.84 0.59
N VAL A 52 8.20 2.08 -0.42
CA VAL A 52 8.66 0.70 -0.63
C VAL A 52 9.33 0.57 -1.99
N ASP A 53 10.50 -0.04 -2.04
CA ASP A 53 11.17 -0.45 -3.28
C ASP A 53 11.67 -1.88 -3.14
N THR A 54 11.18 -2.77 -3.99
CA THR A 54 11.57 -4.18 -3.97
C THR A 54 12.63 -4.46 -5.01
N PRO A 55 13.50 -5.48 -4.78
CA PRO A 55 14.35 -5.98 -5.84
C PRO A 55 13.52 -6.40 -7.05
N GLU A 56 14.02 -6.13 -8.26
CA GLU A 56 13.32 -6.44 -9.51
C GLU A 56 13.07 -7.94 -9.70
N SER A 57 11.86 -8.27 -10.16
CA SER A 57 11.44 -9.65 -10.48
C SER A 57 10.80 -9.77 -11.85
N THR A 58 10.83 -8.70 -12.67
CA THR A 58 10.16 -8.58 -13.96
C THR A 58 11.13 -8.31 -15.11
N ASN A 59 10.64 -8.41 -16.36
CA ASN A 59 11.38 -8.03 -17.59
C ASN A 59 12.70 -8.78 -17.82
N GLY A 60 12.83 -10.03 -17.34
CA GLY A 60 14.03 -10.84 -17.51
C GLY A 60 15.19 -10.48 -16.58
N ALA A 61 15.02 -9.51 -15.72
CA ALA A 61 15.91 -9.22 -14.59
C ALA A 61 15.33 -9.82 -13.32
N THR A 62 16.12 -10.64 -12.64
CA THR A 62 15.76 -11.16 -11.31
C THR A 62 16.90 -10.78 -10.39
N ASP A 63 16.68 -9.71 -9.63
CA ASP A 63 17.61 -9.31 -8.58
C ASP A 63 17.57 -10.29 -7.41
N CYS A 64 18.65 -10.29 -6.62
CA CYS A 64 18.67 -11.05 -5.37
C CYS A 64 17.44 -10.70 -4.53
N TYR A 65 16.68 -11.69 -4.14
CA TYR A 65 15.45 -11.60 -3.34
C TYR A 65 14.21 -11.04 -4.06
N GLY A 66 14.27 -10.71 -5.36
CA GLY A 66 13.14 -10.17 -6.11
C GLY A 66 11.95 -11.13 -6.18
N THR A 67 12.19 -12.39 -6.53
CA THR A 67 11.13 -13.44 -6.53
C THR A 67 10.52 -13.60 -5.12
N ASN A 68 11.35 -13.61 -4.07
CA ASN A 68 10.86 -13.74 -2.70
C ASN A 68 9.96 -12.57 -2.30
N ALA A 69 10.30 -11.34 -2.70
CA ALA A 69 9.47 -10.16 -2.44
C ALA A 69 8.12 -10.25 -3.15
N LYS A 70 8.12 -10.67 -4.41
CA LYS A 70 6.90 -10.87 -5.19
C LYS A 70 6.03 -11.99 -4.60
N ASP A 71 6.61 -13.11 -4.21
CA ASP A 71 5.89 -14.24 -3.60
C ASP A 71 5.27 -13.83 -2.27
N PHE A 72 6.01 -13.12 -1.42
CA PHE A 72 5.50 -12.60 -0.17
C PHE A 72 4.32 -11.65 -0.35
N ASN A 73 4.41 -10.72 -1.31
CA ASN A 73 3.30 -9.84 -1.66
C ASN A 73 2.09 -10.64 -2.20
N THR A 74 2.36 -11.66 -3.01
CA THR A 74 1.32 -12.57 -3.54
C THR A 74 0.54 -13.24 -2.40
N ASP A 75 1.22 -13.80 -1.43
CA ASP A 75 0.61 -14.48 -0.28
C ASP A 75 -0.21 -13.51 0.58
N LEU A 76 0.23 -12.24 0.68
CA LEU A 76 -0.47 -11.23 1.46
C LEU A 76 -1.78 -10.79 0.81
N VAL A 77 -1.77 -10.45 -0.50
CA VAL A 77 -2.85 -9.64 -1.08
C VAL A 77 -3.56 -10.25 -2.30
N LEU A 78 -3.01 -11.27 -2.98
CA LEU A 78 -3.64 -11.78 -4.20
C LEU A 78 -5.05 -12.33 -3.93
N ASN A 79 -6.00 -11.94 -4.78
CA ASN A 79 -7.42 -12.28 -4.68
C ASN A 79 -8.15 -11.76 -3.43
N LYS A 80 -7.52 -10.92 -2.62
CA LYS A 80 -8.13 -10.27 -1.46
C LYS A 80 -8.63 -8.87 -1.79
N THR A 81 -9.59 -8.38 -1.02
CA THR A 81 -9.96 -6.96 -0.99
C THR A 81 -8.97 -6.23 -0.09
N VAL A 82 -8.40 -5.16 -0.60
CA VAL A 82 -7.46 -4.28 0.11
C VAL A 82 -8.07 -2.90 0.31
N SER A 83 -7.67 -2.23 1.39
CA SER A 83 -7.97 -0.82 1.61
C SER A 83 -6.74 0.01 1.24
N LEU A 84 -6.98 1.17 0.63
CA LEU A 84 -5.97 2.10 0.17
C LEU A 84 -6.02 3.38 0.98
N SER A 85 -4.88 3.82 1.49
CA SER A 85 -4.70 5.15 2.07
C SER A 85 -3.76 5.95 1.18
N TYR A 86 -4.25 7.10 0.74
CA TYR A 86 -3.50 7.99 -0.15
C TYR A 86 -2.74 9.04 0.67
N ASP A 87 -1.70 9.62 0.07
CA ASP A 87 -0.95 10.71 0.66
C ASP A 87 -1.18 12.01 -0.17
N VAL A 88 -0.15 12.69 -0.60
CA VAL A 88 -0.25 14.00 -1.27
C VAL A 88 -0.63 13.84 -2.74
N GLU A 89 0.07 12.97 -3.46
CA GLU A 89 -0.16 12.73 -4.88
C GLU A 89 -0.96 11.45 -5.12
N CYS A 90 -1.90 11.51 -6.06
CA CYS A 90 -2.72 10.34 -6.39
C CYS A 90 -1.99 9.35 -7.28
N THR A 91 -1.10 9.83 -8.15
CA THR A 91 -0.42 8.99 -9.15
C THR A 91 1.00 9.45 -9.40
N ASP A 92 1.85 8.52 -9.79
CA ASP A 92 3.17 8.83 -10.28
C ASP A 92 3.17 9.21 -11.79
N ARG A 93 4.36 9.52 -12.32
CA ARG A 93 4.55 9.86 -13.74
C ARG A 93 4.20 8.74 -14.72
N TYR A 94 4.04 7.52 -14.25
CA TYR A 94 3.62 6.35 -15.04
C TYR A 94 2.14 6.02 -14.89
N MET A 95 1.38 6.93 -14.26
CA MET A 95 -0.07 6.78 -13.98
C MET A 95 -0.41 5.60 -13.05
N ARG A 96 0.55 5.17 -12.22
CA ARG A 96 0.27 4.21 -11.15
C ARG A 96 -0.29 4.97 -9.94
N THR A 97 -1.35 4.48 -9.35
CA THR A 97 -1.90 5.01 -8.09
C THR A 97 -0.88 4.84 -6.97
N LEU A 98 -0.64 5.89 -6.20
CA LEU A 98 0.27 5.87 -5.05
C LEU A 98 -0.52 5.64 -3.77
N ALA A 99 -0.21 4.60 -3.00
CA ALA A 99 -0.95 4.30 -1.77
C ALA A 99 -0.15 3.50 -0.74
N TYR A 100 -0.58 3.65 0.52
CA TYR A 100 -0.39 2.65 1.55
C TYR A 100 -1.52 1.62 1.42
N VAL A 101 -1.18 0.34 1.43
CA VAL A 101 -2.10 -0.78 1.18
C VAL A 101 -2.30 -1.56 2.47
N TYR A 102 -3.56 -1.85 2.79
CA TYR A 102 -3.95 -2.59 3.99
C TYR A 102 -4.75 -3.83 3.61
N VAL A 103 -4.47 -4.94 4.26
CA VAL A 103 -5.19 -6.21 4.14
C VAL A 103 -5.34 -6.85 5.52
N ASP A 104 -6.54 -7.31 5.84
CA ASP A 104 -6.83 -7.96 7.13
C ASP A 104 -6.36 -7.13 8.35
N GLY A 105 -6.46 -5.79 8.25
CA GLY A 105 -6.05 -4.85 9.30
C GLY A 105 -4.53 -4.62 9.41
N GLN A 106 -3.72 -5.19 8.52
CA GLN A 106 -2.28 -5.03 8.48
C GLN A 106 -1.84 -4.14 7.32
N GLU A 107 -0.86 -3.28 7.54
CA GLU A 107 -0.26 -2.46 6.49
C GLU A 107 0.81 -3.26 5.74
N VAL A 108 0.58 -3.49 4.45
CA VAL A 108 1.47 -4.27 3.58
C VAL A 108 2.80 -3.55 3.39
N ASN A 109 2.79 -2.23 3.19
CA ASN A 109 4.00 -1.42 2.99
C ASN A 109 5.00 -1.60 4.15
N SER A 110 4.55 -1.47 5.38
CA SER A 110 5.41 -1.64 6.56
C SER A 110 5.86 -3.09 6.76
N LEU A 111 5.02 -4.07 6.39
CA LEU A 111 5.39 -5.49 6.43
C LEU A 111 6.51 -5.80 5.44
N MET A 112 6.45 -5.26 4.20
CA MET A 112 7.51 -5.44 3.20
C MET A 112 8.87 -4.99 3.74
N ILE A 113 8.93 -3.83 4.39
CA ILE A 113 10.16 -3.27 4.98
C ILE A 113 10.61 -4.07 6.22
N SER A 114 9.71 -4.25 7.19
CA SER A 114 10.06 -4.86 8.49
C SER A 114 10.45 -6.33 8.40
N ARG A 115 9.97 -7.03 7.37
CA ARG A 115 10.33 -8.43 7.09
C ARG A 115 11.57 -8.57 6.20
N GLY A 116 12.10 -7.46 5.65
CA GLY A 116 13.30 -7.44 4.81
C GLY A 116 13.05 -7.92 3.38
N PHE A 117 11.88 -7.64 2.82
CA PHE A 117 11.56 -7.91 1.41
C PHE A 117 11.77 -6.68 0.51
N ALA A 118 11.94 -5.50 1.11
CA ALA A 118 12.08 -4.25 0.41
C ALA A 118 12.96 -3.26 1.16
N CYS A 119 13.36 -2.21 0.46
CA CYS A 119 14.06 -1.05 0.99
C CYS A 119 13.19 0.19 0.94
N VAL A 120 13.52 1.17 1.77
CA VAL A 120 12.77 2.44 1.80
C VAL A 120 13.15 3.27 0.58
N LEU A 121 12.17 3.61 -0.25
CA LEU A 121 12.28 4.61 -1.30
C LEU A 121 11.37 5.78 -0.96
N HIS A 122 11.98 6.93 -0.65
CA HIS A 122 11.26 8.16 -0.35
C HIS A 122 11.34 9.13 -1.54
N ILE A 123 10.19 9.54 -2.04
CA ILE A 123 10.05 10.52 -3.12
C ILE A 123 9.04 11.58 -2.64
N SER A 124 9.56 12.72 -2.15
CA SER A 124 8.74 13.84 -1.70
C SER A 124 7.81 14.34 -2.83
N PRO A 125 6.56 14.78 -2.52
CA PRO A 125 6.03 15.03 -1.18
C PRO A 125 5.41 13.81 -0.48
N ASP A 126 5.25 12.68 -1.19
CA ASP A 126 4.64 11.49 -0.62
C ASP A 126 5.56 10.81 0.38
N GLY A 127 5.00 10.41 1.49
CA GLY A 127 5.72 9.73 2.56
C GLY A 127 6.50 10.65 3.49
N ASP A 128 6.53 11.98 3.27
CA ASP A 128 7.28 12.93 4.09
C ASP A 128 6.96 12.79 5.59
N SER A 129 5.71 12.54 5.93
CA SER A 129 5.25 12.39 7.31
C SER A 129 5.62 11.05 7.95
N ARG A 130 5.98 10.04 7.16
CA ARG A 130 6.17 8.65 7.61
C ARG A 130 7.56 8.06 7.30
N VAL A 131 8.40 8.76 6.56
CA VAL A 131 9.70 8.24 6.12
C VAL A 131 10.59 7.81 7.28
N ASP A 132 10.56 8.52 8.41
CA ASP A 132 11.38 8.17 9.58
C ASP A 132 10.90 6.87 10.26
N GLU A 133 9.57 6.63 10.29
CA GLU A 133 9.00 5.37 10.74
C GLU A 133 9.51 4.20 9.87
N PHE A 134 9.43 4.33 8.54
CA PHE A 134 9.86 3.29 7.61
C PHE A 134 11.38 3.03 7.67
N LYS A 135 12.20 4.09 7.81
CA LYS A 135 13.65 3.95 8.03
C LYS A 135 13.97 3.21 9.33
N ALA A 136 13.20 3.42 10.38
CA ALA A 136 13.38 2.69 11.65
C ALA A 136 13.06 1.20 11.47
N LEU A 137 11.99 0.84 10.76
CA LEU A 137 11.65 -0.55 10.42
C LEU A 137 12.74 -1.21 9.58
N GLN A 138 13.27 -0.51 8.58
CA GLN A 138 14.38 -0.98 7.77
C GLN A 138 15.63 -1.26 8.61
N LEU A 139 16.01 -0.31 9.47
CA LEU A 139 17.17 -0.46 10.34
C LEU A 139 17.03 -1.67 11.30
N GLU A 140 15.85 -1.92 11.79
CA GLU A 140 15.56 -3.10 12.61
C GLU A 140 15.71 -4.40 11.80
N ALA A 141 15.16 -4.44 10.55
CA ALA A 141 15.30 -5.58 9.66
C ALA A 141 16.78 -5.86 9.32
N MET A 142 17.55 -4.82 9.04
CA MET A 142 19.00 -4.90 8.79
C MET A 142 19.76 -5.48 9.98
N ARG A 143 19.53 -4.96 11.20
CA ARG A 143 20.18 -5.42 12.43
C ARG A 143 19.86 -6.87 12.76
N ALA A 144 18.66 -7.31 12.39
CA ALA A 144 18.20 -8.68 12.61
C ALA A 144 18.53 -9.63 11.44
N ASN A 145 19.23 -9.15 10.40
CA ASN A 145 19.53 -9.90 9.16
C ASN A 145 18.27 -10.53 8.54
N ARG A 146 17.14 -9.82 8.54
CA ARG A 146 15.88 -10.33 7.98
C ARG A 146 15.90 -10.25 6.46
N GLY A 147 15.38 -11.30 5.82
CA GLY A 147 15.16 -11.34 4.38
C GLY A 147 16.41 -11.04 3.56
N LEU A 148 16.33 -10.07 2.64
CA LEU A 148 17.41 -9.67 1.75
C LEU A 148 18.69 -9.23 2.52
N TRP A 149 18.54 -8.68 3.74
CA TRP A 149 19.65 -8.19 4.54
C TRP A 149 20.58 -9.29 5.05
N GLY A 150 20.05 -10.51 5.23
CA GLY A 150 20.84 -11.66 5.62
C GLY A 150 21.21 -12.59 4.47
N TYR A 151 20.59 -12.39 3.30
CA TYR A 151 20.70 -13.32 2.18
C TYR A 151 21.53 -12.78 1.01
N CYS A 152 21.43 -11.48 0.71
CA CYS A 152 22.03 -10.89 -0.49
C CYS A 152 23.41 -10.26 -0.23
N ASP A 153 24.39 -10.66 -1.04
CA ASP A 153 25.72 -10.04 -1.11
C ASP A 153 26.22 -10.12 -2.58
N PRO A 154 26.32 -8.99 -3.30
CA PRO A 154 25.94 -7.63 -2.87
C PRO A 154 24.43 -7.42 -2.73
N LEU A 155 24.04 -6.34 -2.05
CA LEU A 155 22.65 -5.92 -1.98
C LEU A 155 22.10 -5.57 -3.37
N PRO A 156 20.80 -5.80 -3.63
CA PRO A 156 20.18 -5.44 -4.89
C PRO A 156 20.17 -3.92 -5.12
N PRO A 157 20.08 -3.44 -6.38
CA PRO A 157 20.13 -2.01 -6.71
C PRO A 157 19.10 -1.16 -5.96
N ALA A 158 17.90 -1.68 -5.73
CA ALA A 158 16.86 -1.01 -4.95
C ALA A 158 17.29 -0.66 -3.51
N CYS A 159 18.36 -1.28 -2.99
CA CYS A 159 18.81 -1.17 -1.61
C CYS A 159 20.24 -0.62 -1.45
N GLN A 160 20.81 -0.04 -2.50
CA GLN A 160 22.17 0.54 -2.50
C GLN A 160 22.19 2.03 -2.28
#